data_8b27540a457be07418082784f68f6cde
#
_entry.id   8b27540a457be07418082784f68f6cde
#
_cell.length_a   1.000
_cell.length_b   1.000
_cell.length_c   1.000
_cell.angle_alpha   90.00
_cell.angle_beta   90.00
_cell.angle_gamma   90.00
#
_symmetry.space_group_name_H-M   'P 1'
#
loop_
_entity.id
_entity.type
_entity.pdbx_description
1 polymer ?
#
loop_
_entity_poly.entity_id
_entity_poly.type
_entity_poly.pdbx_seq_one_letter_code
_entity_poly.pdbx_strand_id
1 'polypeptide(L)'
;MTTKIGSLSVTYKKQKKVLVCLNGAGLLPSYENFSLILEKLPPTIGYLTIDFPNTGRSPIHDQAGKKLDNLVDAVYEVLEKLAISEYILCAHSLSGILACKLLNKPIKCQALVAIEPTTKKVMFADFSETPYP
;
A
#
# COMPACT_ATOMS: atom_id res chain seq x y z
N MET A 1 -15.98 -2.40 4.17
CA MET A 1 -16.53 -1.03 3.94
C MET A 1 -15.58 -0.26 3.05
N THR A 2 -16.09 0.41 2.03
CA THR A 2 -15.28 1.28 1.14
C THR A 2 -15.64 2.74 1.40
N THR A 3 -14.65 3.60 1.55
CA THR A 3 -14.83 5.02 1.82
C THR A 3 -13.66 5.85 1.28
N LYS A 4 -13.76 7.17 1.35
CA LYS A 4 -12.63 8.07 1.06
C LYS A 4 -12.05 8.61 2.35
N ILE A 5 -10.73 8.61 2.45
CA ILE A 5 -9.98 9.24 3.54
C ILE A 5 -8.91 10.14 2.91
N GLY A 6 -9.05 11.44 3.14
CA GLY A 6 -8.24 12.42 2.40
C GLY A 6 -8.50 12.29 0.90
N SER A 7 -7.44 12.17 0.12
CA SER A 7 -7.49 11.99 -1.34
C SER A 7 -7.56 10.51 -1.79
N LEU A 8 -7.53 9.56 -0.85
CA LEU A 8 -7.43 8.13 -1.15
C LEU A 8 -8.77 7.42 -0.95
N SER A 9 -9.08 6.50 -1.84
CA SER A 9 -10.16 5.53 -1.64
C SER A 9 -9.60 4.31 -0.92
N VAL A 10 -10.30 3.86 0.11
CA VAL A 10 -9.88 2.74 0.94
C VAL A 10 -11.00 1.73 1.10
N THR A 11 -10.65 0.46 1.15
CA THR A 11 -11.57 -0.63 1.52
C THR A 11 -11.01 -1.32 2.75
N TYR A 12 -11.82 -1.42 3.81
CA TYR A 12 -11.33 -1.95 5.08
C TYR A 12 -12.36 -2.74 5.87
N LYS A 13 -11.84 -3.63 6.69
CA LYS A 13 -12.55 -4.33 7.77
C LYS A 13 -11.75 -4.11 9.06
N LYS A 14 -12.34 -3.44 10.04
CA LYS A 14 -11.65 -3.10 11.29
C LYS A 14 -11.60 -4.30 12.23
N GLN A 15 -10.42 -4.59 12.75
CA GLN A 15 -10.13 -5.53 13.82
C GLN A 15 -8.93 -5.00 14.61
N LYS A 16 -8.61 -5.61 15.74
CA LYS A 16 -7.45 -5.23 16.56
C LYS A 16 -6.13 -5.40 15.79
N LYS A 17 -6.01 -6.49 15.02
CA LYS A 17 -4.90 -6.73 14.10
C LYS A 17 -5.35 -6.44 12.69
N VAL A 18 -4.59 -5.66 11.96
CA VAL A 18 -4.94 -5.23 10.59
C VAL A 18 -3.81 -5.58 9.63
N LEU A 19 -4.16 -6.24 8.52
CA LEU A 19 -3.29 -6.41 7.37
C LEU A 19 -3.49 -5.22 6.44
N VAL A 20 -2.45 -4.41 6.27
CA VAL A 20 -2.44 -3.27 5.32
C VAL A 20 -1.81 -3.74 4.02
N CYS A 21 -2.57 -3.69 2.94
CA CYS A 21 -2.12 -4.13 1.63
C CYS A 21 -1.89 -2.92 0.71
N LEU A 22 -0.67 -2.82 0.22
CA LEU A 22 -0.24 -1.79 -0.72
C LEU A 22 0.02 -2.41 -2.08
N ASN A 23 -0.73 -1.96 -3.08
CA ASN A 23 -0.66 -2.46 -4.43
C ASN A 23 0.60 -1.98 -5.16
N GLY A 24 1.01 -2.72 -6.17
CA GLY A 24 2.03 -2.30 -7.14
C GLY A 24 1.49 -1.32 -8.17
N ALA A 25 2.21 -1.17 -9.27
CA ALA A 25 1.70 -0.44 -10.43
C ALA A 25 0.49 -1.18 -11.03
N GLY A 26 -0.54 -0.43 -11.40
CA GLY A 26 -1.74 -1.00 -12.00
C GLY A 26 -2.94 -0.08 -11.87
N LEU A 27 -3.99 -0.39 -12.62
CA LEU A 27 -5.22 0.41 -12.66
C LEU A 27 -6.35 -0.20 -11.81
N LEU A 28 -6.25 -1.49 -11.48
CA LEU A 28 -7.29 -2.18 -10.71
C LEU A 28 -7.34 -1.69 -9.26
N PRO A 29 -8.52 -1.68 -8.64
CA PRO A 29 -8.64 -1.42 -7.22
C PRO A 29 -7.82 -2.41 -6.39
N SER A 30 -7.21 -1.92 -5.32
CA SER A 30 -6.31 -2.73 -4.47
C SER A 30 -7.03 -3.91 -3.83
N TYR A 31 -8.29 -3.76 -3.46
CA TYR A 31 -9.07 -4.85 -2.88
C TYR A 31 -9.13 -6.07 -3.82
N GLU A 32 -9.42 -5.85 -5.09
CA GLU A 32 -9.53 -6.90 -6.08
C GLU A 32 -8.21 -7.65 -6.29
N ASN A 33 -7.10 -6.93 -6.26
CA ASN A 33 -5.77 -7.54 -6.37
C ASN A 33 -5.41 -8.45 -5.19
N PHE A 34 -5.88 -8.12 -3.99
CA PHE A 34 -5.61 -8.91 -2.79
C PHE A 34 -6.76 -9.80 -2.34
N SER A 35 -7.90 -9.83 -3.07
CA SER A 35 -9.14 -10.50 -2.65
C SER A 35 -8.94 -11.95 -2.21
N LEU A 36 -8.17 -12.74 -2.96
CA LEU A 36 -7.91 -14.14 -2.65
C LEU A 36 -7.19 -14.33 -1.29
N ILE A 37 -6.36 -13.37 -0.90
CA ILE A 37 -5.68 -13.38 0.41
C ILE A 37 -6.65 -12.91 1.48
N LEU A 38 -7.35 -11.81 1.22
CA LEU A 38 -8.24 -11.17 2.18
C LEU A 38 -9.42 -12.05 2.57
N GLU A 39 -9.99 -12.79 1.62
CA GLU A 39 -11.09 -13.72 1.84
C GLU A 39 -10.71 -14.93 2.72
N LYS A 40 -9.42 -15.24 2.77
CA LYS A 40 -8.87 -16.35 3.60
C LYS A 40 -8.35 -15.90 4.96
N LEU A 41 -8.40 -14.59 5.25
CA LEU A 41 -7.99 -14.11 6.57
C LEU A 41 -8.91 -14.64 7.67
N PRO A 42 -8.34 -15.03 8.82
CA PRO A 42 -9.13 -15.34 9.99
C PRO A 42 -10.09 -14.20 10.36
N PRO A 43 -11.28 -14.45 10.89
CA PRO A 43 -12.24 -13.41 11.27
C PRO A 43 -11.69 -12.37 12.27
N THR A 44 -10.68 -12.76 13.03
CA THR A 44 -10.00 -11.90 14.03
C THR A 44 -9.00 -10.91 13.43
N ILE A 45 -8.68 -11.06 12.14
CA ILE A 45 -7.77 -10.15 11.43
C ILE A 45 -8.59 -9.25 10.50
N GLY A 46 -8.42 -7.96 10.66
CA GLY A 46 -8.95 -6.97 9.76
C GLY A 46 -8.02 -6.74 8.57
N TYR A 47 -8.47 -5.94 7.64
CA TYR A 47 -7.65 -5.53 6.51
C TYR A 47 -7.88 -4.07 6.14
N LEU A 48 -6.92 -3.49 5.47
CA LEU A 48 -6.98 -2.20 4.82
C LEU A 48 -6.31 -2.30 3.46
N THR A 49 -7.04 -1.98 2.40
CA THR A 49 -6.49 -1.80 1.06
C THR A 49 -6.64 -0.34 0.65
N ILE A 50 -5.67 0.20 -0.04
CA ILE A 50 -5.61 1.61 -0.41
C ILE A 50 -5.43 1.71 -1.92
N ASP A 51 -6.35 2.38 -2.58
CA ASP A 51 -6.21 2.75 -3.98
C ASP A 51 -5.35 4.01 -4.06
N PHE A 52 -4.19 3.91 -4.68
CA PHE A 52 -3.32 5.06 -4.90
C PHE A 52 -3.95 6.06 -5.86
N PRO A 53 -3.51 7.32 -5.86
CA PRO A 53 -4.00 8.31 -6.82
C PRO A 53 -3.90 7.78 -8.24
N ASN A 54 -4.94 8.02 -9.04
CA ASN A 54 -5.11 7.55 -10.43
C ASN A 54 -5.20 6.01 -10.57
N THR A 55 -5.50 5.29 -9.49
CA THR A 55 -5.76 3.85 -9.54
C THR A 55 -7.10 3.53 -8.86
N GLY A 56 -7.69 2.42 -9.24
CA GLY A 56 -8.89 1.92 -8.61
C GLY A 56 -10.00 2.97 -8.51
N ARG A 57 -10.45 3.20 -7.28
CA ARG A 57 -11.53 4.14 -6.95
C ARG A 57 -11.05 5.51 -6.47
N SER A 58 -9.74 5.72 -6.41
CA SER A 58 -9.18 7.02 -6.06
C SER A 58 -9.32 8.01 -7.22
N PRO A 59 -9.66 9.27 -6.94
CA PRO A 59 -9.86 10.26 -7.99
C PRO A 59 -8.58 10.51 -8.77
N ILE A 60 -8.75 10.89 -10.04
CA ILE A 60 -7.67 11.34 -10.89
C ILE A 60 -7.22 12.71 -10.37
N HIS A 61 -5.93 12.83 -10.06
CA HIS A 61 -5.30 14.07 -9.66
C HIS A 61 -4.24 14.48 -10.67
N ASP A 62 -4.09 15.77 -10.86
CA ASP A 62 -3.04 16.32 -11.71
C ASP A 62 -1.65 15.91 -11.20
N GLN A 63 -0.73 15.63 -12.13
CA GLN A 63 0.57 15.01 -11.85
C GLN A 63 1.54 15.90 -11.06
N ALA A 64 1.25 17.18 -10.97
CA ALA A 64 2.11 18.15 -10.32
C ALA A 64 2.11 17.94 -8.79
N GLY A 65 3.12 17.26 -8.28
CA GLY A 65 3.40 17.22 -6.85
C GLY A 65 3.31 15.86 -6.15
N LYS A 66 3.19 14.76 -6.90
CA LYS A 66 3.16 13.41 -6.30
C LYS A 66 4.56 12.89 -6.01
N LYS A 67 5.23 13.52 -5.05
CA LYS A 67 6.45 12.95 -4.50
C LYS A 67 6.07 11.69 -3.68
N LEU A 68 6.95 10.70 -3.68
CA LEU A 68 6.79 9.47 -2.89
C LEU A 68 6.49 9.78 -1.41
N ASP A 69 7.11 10.82 -0.85
CA ASP A 69 6.89 11.23 0.53
C ASP A 69 5.45 11.68 0.78
N ASN A 70 4.84 12.41 -0.15
CA ASN A 70 3.44 12.82 -0.05
C ASN A 70 2.50 11.61 -0.04
N LEU A 71 2.85 10.56 -0.79
CA LEU A 71 2.06 9.33 -0.81
C LEU A 71 2.21 8.55 0.51
N VAL A 72 3.42 8.50 1.06
CA VAL A 72 3.68 7.91 2.39
C VAL A 72 2.86 8.64 3.46
N ASP A 73 2.86 9.97 3.44
CA ASP A 73 2.10 10.79 4.39
C ASP A 73 0.60 10.58 4.24
N ALA A 74 0.08 10.48 3.02
CA ALA A 74 -1.33 10.19 2.77
C ALA A 74 -1.74 8.80 3.28
N VAL A 75 -0.91 7.78 3.07
CA VAL A 75 -1.14 6.42 3.63
C VAL A 75 -1.10 6.46 5.15
N TYR A 76 -0.14 7.18 5.72
CA TYR A 76 -0.02 7.32 7.17
C TYR A 76 -1.25 8.02 7.77
N GLU A 77 -1.74 9.08 7.14
CA GLU A 77 -2.99 9.76 7.53
C GLU A 77 -4.20 8.80 7.56
N VAL A 78 -4.29 7.87 6.61
CA VAL A 78 -5.33 6.84 6.60
C VAL A 78 -5.23 5.96 7.86
N LEU A 79 -4.03 5.52 8.24
CA LEU A 79 -3.81 4.73 9.45
C LEU A 79 -4.26 5.48 10.71
N GLU A 80 -3.91 6.77 10.81
CA GLU A 80 -4.31 7.62 11.93
C GLU A 80 -5.82 7.80 12.01
N LYS A 81 -6.46 8.15 10.89
CA LYS A 81 -7.92 8.38 10.83
C LYS A 81 -8.74 7.12 11.13
N LEU A 82 -8.21 5.95 10.80
CA LEU A 82 -8.82 4.67 11.16
C LEU A 82 -8.46 4.19 12.57
N ALA A 83 -7.67 4.98 13.32
CA ALA A 83 -7.15 4.64 14.64
C ALA A 83 -6.47 3.26 14.68
N ILE A 84 -5.66 2.98 13.65
CA ILE A 84 -4.83 1.78 13.57
C ILE A 84 -3.56 2.06 14.37
N SER A 85 -3.38 1.39 15.51
CA SER A 85 -2.23 1.58 16.40
C SER A 85 -1.06 0.67 16.07
N GLU A 86 -1.32 -0.45 15.41
CA GLU A 86 -0.33 -1.42 14.94
C GLU A 86 -0.88 -2.20 13.76
N TYR A 87 -0.01 -2.62 12.85
CA TYR A 87 -0.42 -3.31 11.63
C TYR A 87 0.66 -4.28 11.12
N ILE A 88 0.23 -5.19 10.25
CA ILE A 88 1.10 -6.00 9.39
C ILE A 88 1.03 -5.38 8.01
N LEU A 89 2.17 -5.17 7.37
CA LEU A 89 2.25 -4.58 6.03
C LEU A 89 2.46 -5.66 4.99
N CYS A 90 1.62 -5.68 3.96
CA CYS A 90 1.80 -6.48 2.75
C CYS A 90 2.04 -5.51 1.59
N ALA A 91 3.24 -5.52 1.05
CA ALA A 91 3.63 -4.65 -0.06
C ALA A 91 3.99 -5.47 -1.30
N HIS A 92 3.38 -5.12 -2.43
CA HIS A 92 3.61 -5.76 -3.72
C HIS A 92 4.36 -4.83 -4.67
N SER A 93 5.38 -5.35 -5.34
CA SER A 93 6.11 -4.68 -6.43
C SER A 93 6.57 -3.27 -6.03
N LEU A 94 6.15 -2.23 -6.75
CA LEU A 94 6.55 -0.83 -6.55
C LEU A 94 6.29 -0.32 -5.12
N SER A 95 5.29 -0.85 -4.44
CA SER A 95 4.99 -0.50 -3.04
C SER A 95 6.07 -0.94 -2.05
N GLY A 96 7.05 -1.74 -2.46
CA GLY A 96 8.22 -2.06 -1.64
C GLY A 96 9.01 -0.81 -1.23
N ILE A 97 9.14 0.17 -2.12
CA ILE A 97 9.82 1.45 -1.81
C ILE A 97 9.01 2.26 -0.79
N LEU A 98 7.69 2.32 -0.97
CA LEU A 98 6.79 3.01 -0.06
C LEU A 98 6.77 2.35 1.32
N ALA A 99 6.78 1.02 1.37
CA ALA A 99 6.87 0.24 2.59
C ALA A 99 8.11 0.62 3.42
N CYS A 100 9.29 0.69 2.81
CA CYS A 100 10.52 1.08 3.49
C CYS A 100 10.42 2.45 4.17
N LYS A 101 9.72 3.41 3.55
CA LYS A 101 9.49 4.73 4.14
C LYS A 101 8.42 4.71 5.24
N LEU A 102 7.36 3.94 5.05
CA LEU A 102 6.27 3.80 6.02
C LEU A 102 6.75 3.17 7.33
N LEU A 103 7.70 2.22 7.26
CA LEU A 103 8.32 1.60 8.44
C LEU A 103 9.03 2.59 9.38
N ASN A 104 9.40 3.77 8.88
CA ASN A 104 10.02 4.83 9.69
C ASN A 104 8.99 5.75 10.39
N LYS A 105 7.70 5.54 10.16
CA LYS A 105 6.63 6.30 10.81
C LYS A 105 6.31 5.74 12.20
N PRO A 106 5.77 6.58 13.14
CA PRO A 106 5.54 6.18 14.54
C PRO A 106 4.59 5.00 14.76
N ILE A 107 3.55 4.83 13.92
CA ILE A 107 2.63 3.68 14.06
C ILE A 107 3.40 2.39 13.78
N LYS A 108 3.32 1.45 14.72
CA LYS A 108 4.15 0.24 14.69
C LYS A 108 3.71 -0.74 13.60
N CYS A 109 4.60 -1.00 12.65
CA CYS A 109 4.52 -2.15 11.79
C CYS A 109 5.10 -3.37 12.51
N GLN A 110 4.28 -4.40 12.75
CA GLN A 110 4.68 -5.61 13.45
C GLN A 110 5.44 -6.59 12.55
N ALA A 111 5.09 -6.63 11.28
CA ALA A 111 5.72 -7.50 10.29
C ALA A 111 5.53 -6.93 8.87
N LEU A 112 6.46 -7.24 8.00
CA LEU A 112 6.41 -6.93 6.57
C LEU A 112 6.37 -8.22 5.76
N VAL A 113 5.35 -8.33 4.90
CA VAL A 113 5.28 -9.33 3.82
C VAL A 113 5.57 -8.58 2.52
N ALA A 114 6.67 -8.90 1.88
CA ALA A 114 7.07 -8.29 0.62
C ALA A 114 6.88 -9.30 -0.52
N ILE A 115 6.01 -8.95 -1.48
CA ILE A 115 5.73 -9.78 -2.66
C ILE A 115 6.42 -9.13 -3.85
N GLU A 116 7.48 -9.76 -4.36
CA GLU A 116 8.29 -9.27 -5.47
C GLU A 116 8.61 -7.76 -5.39
N PRO A 117 9.17 -7.30 -4.26
CA PRO A 117 9.28 -5.87 -3.99
C PRO A 117 10.31 -5.20 -4.89
N THR A 118 9.96 -4.06 -5.44
CA THR A 118 10.89 -3.18 -6.12
C THR A 118 11.66 -2.34 -5.10
N THR A 119 12.97 -2.25 -5.28
CA THR A 119 13.84 -1.36 -4.50
C THR A 119 14.31 -0.18 -5.34
N LYS A 120 14.84 0.86 -4.70
CA LYS A 120 15.46 1.97 -5.43
C LYS A 120 16.55 1.49 -6.38
N LYS A 121 17.37 0.54 -5.96
CA LYS A 121 18.44 -0.02 -6.77
C LYS A 121 17.91 -0.66 -8.05
N VAL A 122 16.84 -1.44 -7.96
CA VAL A 122 16.18 -2.06 -9.11
C VAL A 122 15.51 -1.01 -10.00
N MET A 123 14.83 -0.02 -9.41
CA MET A 123 14.10 0.99 -10.15
C MET A 123 15.00 1.88 -11.01
N PHE A 124 16.22 2.15 -10.54
CA PHE A 124 17.20 2.98 -11.24
C PHE A 124 18.34 2.19 -11.86
N ALA A 125 18.26 0.86 -11.90
CA ALA A 125 19.23 0.04 -12.59
C ALA A 125 19.12 0.27 -14.11
N ASP A 126 20.27 0.46 -14.75
CA ASP A 126 20.33 0.44 -16.19
C ASP A 126 20.34 -1.01 -16.67
N PHE A 127 19.25 -1.43 -17.29
CA PHE A 127 19.10 -2.78 -17.84
C PHE A 127 19.65 -2.92 -19.26
N SER A 128 20.21 -1.85 -19.84
CA SER A 128 20.75 -1.88 -21.20
C SER A 128 21.97 -2.80 -21.37
N GLU A 129 22.67 -3.08 -20.26
CA GLU A 129 23.89 -3.89 -20.26
C GLU A 129 23.72 -5.30 -19.68
N THR A 130 22.54 -5.67 -19.19
CA THR A 130 22.30 -7.03 -18.71
C THR A 130 21.82 -7.90 -19.85
N PRO A 131 22.66 -8.86 -20.34
CA PRO A 131 22.13 -9.87 -21.23
C PRO A 131 21.06 -10.67 -20.46
N TYR A 132 19.84 -10.68 -20.98
CA TYR A 132 18.85 -11.66 -20.54
C TYR A 132 19.43 -13.06 -20.78
N PRO A 133 19.40 -13.93 -19.75
CA PRO A 133 19.80 -15.31 -19.97
C PRO A 133 18.85 -16.02 -20.93
#